data_fbafdef26ffa982235c91d2e466175f2
#
_entry.id   fbafdef26ffa982235c91d2e466175f2
#
_cell.length_a   1.000
_cell.length_b   1.000
_cell.length_c   1.000
_cell.angle_alpha   90.00
_cell.angle_beta   90.00
_cell.angle_gamma   90.00
#
_symmetry.space_group_name_H-M   'P 1'
#
loop_
_entity.id
_entity.type
_entity.pdbx_description
1 polymer ?
#
loop_
_entity_poly.entity_id
_entity_poly.type
_entity_poly.pdbx_seq_one_letter_code
_entity_poly.pdbx_strand_id
1 'polypeptide(L)'
;MYLHMHLIFRHVLLLITLINFSYSLGTQFLSVPSSAIELAFGPSPLFGSLSINNPALLIAPNKGASMNISYGTWFNNISNSSFSLASKLGRGNIGLNIRHMGISDLELRSSRPTDDPLATFSSTSFAVASSYSQSYGSLKVGATLQYLLIQLYTENVSGATFDVGITRSFGKNIDLGISILNSGYINKTDSYNPSLPLRFLSALSYKLPTSKWDHKISLSAEKSSFVDGSIIRVASETKFEKFDLRFGTQSSKEVTVVSGGFGVRLGLLNFHYGIQIGSQHLGLPQMLDISIKLP
;
A
#
# COMPACT_ATOMS: atom_id res chain seq x y z
N MET A 1 -5.17 6.19 -36.55
CA MET A 1 -5.30 6.30 -35.07
C MET A 1 -5.45 4.94 -34.39
N TYR A 2 -6.27 4.01 -34.90
CA TYR A 2 -6.44 2.66 -34.32
C TYR A 2 -5.19 1.78 -34.39
N LEU A 3 -4.37 1.87 -35.40
CA LEU A 3 -3.18 1.03 -35.61
C LEU A 3 -2.07 1.32 -34.56
N HIS A 4 -1.89 2.60 -34.19
CA HIS A 4 -0.91 2.99 -33.16
C HIS A 4 -1.33 2.57 -31.74
N MET A 5 -2.62 2.53 -31.46
CA MET A 5 -3.13 2.10 -30.15
C MET A 5 -2.93 0.60 -29.93
N HIS A 6 -3.10 -0.23 -30.97
CA HIS A 6 -2.80 -1.67 -30.92
C HIS A 6 -1.30 -1.96 -30.72
N LEU A 7 -0.43 -1.14 -31.32
CA LEU A 7 1.02 -1.29 -31.20
C LEU A 7 1.49 -0.99 -29.77
N ILE A 8 1.00 0.10 -29.18
CA ILE A 8 1.29 0.48 -27.78
C ILE A 8 0.77 -0.57 -26.80
N PHE A 9 -0.46 -1.05 -26.99
CA PHE A 9 -1.05 -2.08 -26.14
C PHE A 9 -0.26 -3.40 -26.20
N ARG A 10 0.24 -3.79 -27.37
CA ARG A 10 1.05 -4.99 -27.59
C ARG A 10 2.43 -4.88 -26.93
N HIS A 11 3.07 -3.69 -26.96
CA HIS A 11 4.36 -3.47 -26.29
C HIS A 11 4.23 -3.39 -24.78
N VAL A 12 3.15 -2.82 -24.25
CA VAL A 12 2.85 -2.83 -22.81
C VAL A 12 2.57 -4.26 -22.33
N LEU A 13 1.84 -5.06 -23.12
CA LEU A 13 1.60 -6.47 -22.78
C LEU A 13 2.90 -7.30 -22.82
N LEU A 14 3.81 -7.02 -23.75
CA LEU A 14 5.11 -7.70 -23.88
C LEU A 14 6.07 -7.33 -22.74
N LEU A 15 6.03 -6.09 -22.24
CA LEU A 15 6.80 -5.65 -21.07
C LEU A 15 6.38 -6.39 -19.78
N ILE A 16 5.09 -6.74 -19.65
CA ILE A 16 4.54 -7.47 -18.51
C ILE A 16 5.04 -8.92 -18.46
N THR A 17 5.39 -9.51 -19.60
CA THR A 17 5.84 -10.93 -19.68
C THR A 17 7.33 -11.14 -19.42
N LEU A 18 8.13 -10.06 -19.34
CA LEU A 18 9.60 -10.16 -19.17
C LEU A 18 10.07 -10.03 -17.70
N ILE A 19 9.17 -10.07 -16.73
CA ILE A 19 9.53 -9.93 -15.30
C ILE A 19 10.08 -11.27 -14.80
N ASN A 20 11.39 -11.33 -14.62
CA ASN A 20 12.06 -12.44 -13.93
C ASN A 20 11.75 -12.38 -12.43
N PHE A 21 11.25 -13.45 -11.85
CA PHE A 21 10.95 -13.57 -10.43
C PHE A 21 12.22 -13.83 -9.64
N SER A 22 12.64 -12.86 -8.84
CA SER A 22 13.67 -13.04 -7.80
C SER A 22 12.99 -12.96 -6.45
N TYR A 23 13.08 -14.01 -5.65
CA TYR A 23 12.56 -13.99 -4.28
C TYR A 23 13.57 -13.31 -3.36
N SER A 24 13.13 -12.30 -2.62
CA SER A 24 13.95 -11.61 -1.63
C SER A 24 13.16 -11.35 -0.36
N LEU A 25 13.71 -11.79 0.76
CA LEU A 25 13.24 -11.43 2.10
C LEU A 25 13.66 -9.97 2.37
N GLY A 26 12.84 -9.21 3.07
CA GLY A 26 13.16 -7.86 3.54
C GLY A 26 12.47 -6.73 2.78
N THR A 27 12.46 -6.74 1.44
CA THR A 27 11.76 -5.72 0.64
C THR A 27 10.25 -5.93 0.57
N GLN A 28 9.76 -7.09 1.02
CA GLN A 28 8.32 -7.42 1.07
C GLN A 28 7.49 -6.43 1.89
N PHE A 29 8.11 -5.71 2.85
CA PHE A 29 7.42 -4.69 3.63
C PHE A 29 6.76 -3.60 2.75
N LEU A 30 7.26 -3.38 1.54
CA LEU A 30 6.67 -2.47 0.56
C LEU A 30 5.29 -2.93 0.03
N SER A 31 4.97 -4.20 0.19
CA SER A 31 3.68 -4.78 -0.21
C SER A 31 2.70 -4.92 0.95
N VAL A 32 3.15 -4.72 2.19
CA VAL A 32 2.32 -4.79 3.39
C VAL A 32 1.48 -3.50 3.51
N PRO A 33 0.19 -3.57 3.88
CA PRO A 33 -0.60 -2.40 4.18
C PRO A 33 0.05 -1.54 5.27
N SER A 34 0.05 -0.23 5.09
CA SER A 34 0.68 0.72 6.03
C SER A 34 -0.34 1.56 6.79
N SER A 35 -1.62 1.28 6.62
CA SER A 35 -2.71 1.95 7.33
C SER A 35 -3.87 1.00 7.60
N ALA A 36 -4.70 1.33 8.58
CA ALA A 36 -5.92 0.58 8.90
C ALA A 36 -6.90 0.55 7.71
N ILE A 37 -6.97 1.65 6.96
CA ILE A 37 -7.81 1.74 5.77
C ILE A 37 -7.32 0.76 4.69
N GLU A 38 -6.02 0.73 4.44
CA GLU A 38 -5.44 -0.20 3.46
C GLU A 38 -5.57 -1.66 3.90
N LEU A 39 -5.42 -1.93 5.20
CA LEU A 39 -5.60 -3.27 5.75
C LEU A 39 -7.03 -3.77 5.56
N ALA A 40 -8.02 -2.88 5.73
CA ALA A 40 -9.43 -3.22 5.60
C ALA A 40 -9.86 -3.52 4.16
N PHE A 41 -9.21 -2.95 3.16
CA PHE A 41 -9.56 -3.16 1.74
C PHE A 41 -8.63 -4.14 1.02
N GLY A 42 -7.41 -4.31 1.53
CA GLY A 42 -6.26 -4.72 0.75
C GLY A 42 -5.72 -3.59 -0.15
N PRO A 43 -4.48 -3.68 -0.63
CA PRO A 43 -3.89 -2.70 -1.52
C PRO A 43 -4.73 -2.48 -2.79
N SER A 44 -5.16 -1.25 -3.05
CA SER A 44 -5.98 -0.90 -4.20
C SER A 44 -5.58 0.46 -4.76
N PRO A 45 -5.54 0.65 -6.09
CA PRO A 45 -5.24 1.93 -6.70
C PRO A 45 -6.44 2.90 -6.72
N LEU A 46 -7.55 2.58 -6.03
CA LEU A 46 -8.76 3.42 -5.92
C LEU A 46 -9.24 3.66 -4.49
N PHE A 47 -8.65 2.97 -3.49
CA PHE A 47 -8.95 3.15 -2.09
C PHE A 47 -7.69 3.54 -1.30
N GLY A 48 -7.90 4.30 -0.23
CA GLY A 48 -6.85 4.87 0.57
C GLY A 48 -6.63 6.35 0.25
N SER A 49 -6.06 7.09 1.18
CA SER A 49 -5.79 8.52 1.06
C SER A 49 -4.30 8.87 1.10
N LEU A 50 -3.45 7.90 1.36
CA LEU A 50 -2.03 8.10 1.67
C LEU A 50 -1.10 7.97 0.46
N SER A 51 -1.64 7.86 -0.75
CA SER A 51 -0.88 7.71 -2.01
C SER A 51 -0.01 6.45 -2.17
N ILE A 52 0.00 5.54 -1.20
CA ILE A 52 0.94 4.41 -1.16
C ILE A 52 0.69 3.40 -2.28
N ASN A 53 -0.58 3.10 -2.58
CA ASN A 53 -0.93 2.17 -3.66
C ASN A 53 -1.26 2.86 -4.99
N ASN A 54 -1.37 4.18 -4.99
CA ASN A 54 -1.50 5.01 -6.20
C ASN A 54 -1.20 6.47 -5.85
N PRO A 55 -0.10 7.04 -6.31
CA PRO A 55 0.22 8.44 -6.08
C PRO A 55 -0.87 9.43 -6.49
N ALA A 56 -1.70 9.10 -7.50
CA ALA A 56 -2.81 9.95 -7.92
C ALA A 56 -3.95 10.08 -6.89
N LEU A 57 -3.98 9.22 -5.87
CA LEU A 57 -4.95 9.29 -4.76
C LEU A 57 -4.56 10.30 -3.68
N LEU A 58 -3.36 10.88 -3.72
CA LEU A 58 -2.93 11.89 -2.76
C LEU A 58 -3.88 13.08 -2.80
N ILE A 59 -4.53 13.34 -1.69
CA ILE A 59 -5.47 14.45 -1.51
C ILE A 59 -5.07 15.24 -0.28
N ALA A 60 -4.92 16.54 -0.45
CA ALA A 60 -4.68 17.49 0.62
C ALA A 60 -5.92 18.36 0.85
N PRO A 61 -6.14 18.86 2.06
CA PRO A 61 -7.19 19.85 2.33
C PRO A 61 -6.93 21.14 1.53
N ASN A 62 -7.98 21.90 1.26
CA ASN A 62 -7.83 23.14 0.50
C ASN A 62 -7.01 24.22 1.25
N LYS A 63 -7.03 24.18 2.58
CA LYS A 63 -6.21 25.01 3.46
C LYS A 63 -5.58 24.13 4.52
N GLY A 64 -4.36 24.46 4.93
CA GLY A 64 -3.63 23.70 5.93
C GLY A 64 -3.06 22.39 5.40
N ALA A 65 -2.97 21.40 6.26
CA ALA A 65 -2.44 20.09 5.97
C ALA A 65 -3.31 18.97 6.59
N SER A 66 -3.14 17.75 6.13
CA SER A 66 -3.65 16.55 6.81
C SER A 66 -2.48 15.69 7.25
N MET A 67 -2.56 15.21 8.47
CA MET A 67 -1.59 14.31 9.08
C MET A 67 -2.29 12.99 9.40
N ASN A 68 -1.60 11.88 9.18
CA ASN A 68 -2.06 10.56 9.58
C ASN A 68 -0.93 9.81 10.29
N ILE A 69 -1.27 9.16 11.38
CA ILE A 69 -0.40 8.26 12.12
C ILE A 69 -1.08 6.90 12.15
N SER A 70 -0.36 5.86 11.76
CA SER A 70 -0.84 4.49 11.78
C SER A 70 0.10 3.64 12.60
N TYR A 71 -0.46 2.75 13.40
CA TYR A 71 0.28 1.77 14.18
C TYR A 71 -0.49 0.45 14.22
N GLY A 72 0.23 -0.65 14.16
CA GLY A 72 -0.36 -1.96 14.25
C GLY A 72 0.65 -3.09 14.23
N THR A 73 0.12 -4.29 14.15
CA THR A 73 0.91 -5.52 14.06
C THR A 73 0.61 -6.26 12.77
N TRP A 74 1.65 -6.81 12.17
CA TRP A 74 1.59 -7.78 11.10
C TRP A 74 1.78 -9.19 11.67
N PHE A 75 1.84 -10.21 10.82
CA PHE A 75 2.07 -11.60 11.26
C PHE A 75 3.28 -11.71 12.20
N ASN A 76 3.23 -12.65 13.15
CA ASN A 76 4.30 -12.91 14.13
C ASN A 76 4.74 -11.68 14.94
N ASN A 77 3.80 -10.83 15.32
CA ASN A 77 4.05 -9.61 16.11
C ASN A 77 5.04 -8.62 15.46
N ILE A 78 5.21 -8.66 14.14
CA ILE A 78 5.97 -7.64 13.43
C ILE A 78 5.28 -6.30 13.63
N SER A 79 5.97 -5.32 14.20
CA SER A 79 5.46 -3.97 14.36
C SER A 79 5.39 -3.27 13.00
N ASN A 80 4.32 -2.54 12.74
CA ASN A 80 4.13 -1.77 11.51
C ASN A 80 3.59 -0.39 11.87
N SER A 81 4.31 0.64 11.50
CA SER A 81 3.94 2.02 11.77
C SER A 81 4.16 2.90 10.55
N SER A 82 3.32 3.91 10.40
CA SER A 82 3.51 4.93 9.38
C SER A 82 3.08 6.31 9.85
N PHE A 83 3.73 7.31 9.27
CA PHE A 83 3.38 8.72 9.41
C PHE A 83 3.21 9.30 8.02
N SER A 84 2.15 10.08 7.81
CA SER A 84 1.90 10.76 6.53
C SER A 84 1.46 12.19 6.76
N LEU A 85 1.96 13.07 5.91
CA LEU A 85 1.57 14.48 5.85
C LEU A 85 1.20 14.82 4.41
N ALA A 86 0.10 15.52 4.20
CA ALA A 86 -0.30 16.00 2.88
C ALA A 86 -0.75 17.46 2.94
N SER A 87 -0.29 18.27 1.99
CA SER A 87 -0.63 19.68 1.86
C SER A 87 -0.78 20.07 0.38
N LYS A 88 -1.37 21.24 0.13
CA LYS A 88 -1.43 21.82 -1.21
C LYS A 88 -0.07 22.39 -1.62
N LEU A 89 0.29 22.18 -2.88
CA LEU A 89 1.44 22.82 -3.52
C LEU A 89 1.02 23.33 -4.90
N GLY A 90 0.83 24.62 -5.02
CA GLY A 90 0.34 25.21 -6.27
C GLY A 90 -1.01 24.63 -6.69
N ARG A 91 -1.07 24.04 -7.90
CA ARG A 91 -2.28 23.38 -8.43
C ARG A 91 -2.41 21.91 -8.02
N GLY A 92 -1.38 21.35 -7.39
CA GLY A 92 -1.34 19.95 -6.98
C GLY A 92 -1.37 19.75 -5.48
N ASN A 93 -1.08 18.54 -5.07
CA ASN A 93 -0.91 18.12 -3.70
C ASN A 93 0.50 17.55 -3.54
N ILE A 94 1.14 17.85 -2.42
CA ILE A 94 2.40 17.23 -2.01
C ILE A 94 2.16 16.37 -0.78
N GLY A 95 2.85 15.24 -0.69
CA GLY A 95 2.79 14.34 0.46
C GLY A 95 4.17 13.90 0.90
N LEU A 96 4.32 13.70 2.20
CA LEU A 96 5.45 13.00 2.82
C LEU A 96 4.89 11.76 3.50
N ASN A 97 5.55 10.62 3.32
CA ASN A 97 5.22 9.41 4.03
C ASN A 97 6.49 8.79 4.61
N ILE A 98 6.40 8.34 5.86
CA ILE A 98 7.46 7.62 6.57
C ILE A 98 6.85 6.30 7.02
N ARG A 99 7.52 5.18 6.74
CA ARG A 99 7.09 3.85 7.13
C ARG A 99 8.21 3.14 7.87
N HIS A 100 7.83 2.43 8.91
CA HIS A 100 8.72 1.56 9.66
C HIS A 100 8.03 0.22 9.88
N MET A 101 8.76 -0.85 9.68
CA MET A 101 8.34 -2.21 9.96
C MET A 101 9.49 -2.96 10.60
N GLY A 102 9.25 -3.65 11.71
CA GLY A 102 10.33 -4.31 12.44
C GLY A 102 9.87 -5.43 13.34
N ILE A 103 10.79 -6.35 13.56
CA ILE A 103 10.67 -7.41 14.55
C ILE A 103 11.94 -7.42 15.42
N SER A 104 11.76 -7.51 16.73
CA SER A 104 12.84 -7.64 17.71
C SER A 104 12.88 -9.04 18.27
N ASP A 105 13.91 -9.28 19.09
CA ASP A 105 14.07 -10.50 19.88
C ASP A 105 14.11 -11.80 19.05
N LEU A 106 14.63 -11.71 17.82
CA LEU A 106 14.92 -12.88 17.00
C LEU A 106 16.12 -13.61 17.60
N GLU A 107 15.95 -14.89 17.92
CA GLU A 107 16.98 -15.70 18.55
C GLU A 107 17.89 -16.34 17.50
N LEU A 108 19.20 -16.13 17.65
CA LEU A 108 20.20 -16.88 16.93
C LEU A 108 20.52 -18.14 17.74
N ARG A 109 20.18 -19.30 17.20
CA ARG A 109 20.43 -20.60 17.84
C ARG A 109 21.36 -21.45 16.98
N SER A 110 22.18 -22.27 17.65
CA SER A 110 23.00 -23.29 16.96
C SER A 110 22.14 -24.48 16.53
N SER A 111 22.73 -25.37 15.70
CA SER A 111 22.11 -26.65 15.35
C SER A 111 22.02 -27.63 16.52
N ARG A 112 22.69 -27.35 17.63
CA ARG A 112 22.62 -28.15 18.87
C ARG A 112 21.59 -27.50 19.79
N PRO A 113 20.67 -28.26 20.39
CA PRO A 113 19.76 -27.78 21.39
C PRO A 113 20.53 -27.15 22.59
N THR A 114 20.24 -25.90 22.89
CA THR A 114 20.76 -25.19 24.06
C THR A 114 19.60 -24.44 24.71
N ASP A 115 19.62 -24.31 26.05
CA ASP A 115 18.56 -23.59 26.76
C ASP A 115 18.59 -22.09 26.40
N ASP A 116 19.78 -21.52 26.31
CA ASP A 116 19.95 -20.11 25.94
C ASP A 116 20.29 -19.91 24.44
N PRO A 117 19.80 -18.85 23.81
CA PRO A 117 20.19 -18.47 22.44
C PRO A 117 21.64 -17.97 22.43
N LEU A 118 22.32 -18.14 21.29
CA LEU A 118 23.68 -17.60 21.10
C LEU A 118 23.71 -16.06 21.09
N ALA A 119 22.66 -15.44 20.57
CA ALA A 119 22.46 -14.00 20.52
C ALA A 119 20.98 -13.70 20.21
N THR A 120 20.57 -12.47 20.47
CA THR A 120 19.33 -11.91 19.97
C THR A 120 19.61 -10.80 18.96
N PHE A 121 18.76 -10.64 17.94
CA PHE A 121 18.91 -9.59 16.92
C PHE A 121 17.54 -9.06 16.51
N SER A 122 17.54 -7.95 15.78
CA SER A 122 16.35 -7.35 15.21
C SER A 122 16.48 -7.25 13.69
N SER A 123 15.33 -7.21 13.01
CA SER A 123 15.23 -6.85 11.60
C SER A 123 14.32 -5.66 11.46
N THR A 124 14.76 -4.63 10.75
CA THR A 124 13.99 -3.40 10.56
C THR A 124 14.01 -2.96 9.10
N SER A 125 12.88 -2.45 8.64
CA SER A 125 12.73 -1.84 7.32
C SER A 125 12.15 -0.45 7.49
N PHE A 126 12.75 0.53 6.85
CA PHE A 126 12.37 1.93 6.92
C PHE A 126 12.27 2.51 5.52
N ALA A 127 11.27 3.35 5.29
CA ALA A 127 11.08 4.04 4.03
C ALA A 127 10.63 5.48 4.25
N VAL A 128 11.19 6.39 3.46
CA VAL A 128 10.76 7.80 3.37
C VAL A 128 10.37 8.08 1.93
N ALA A 129 9.15 8.55 1.72
CA ALA A 129 8.60 8.83 0.40
C ALA A 129 8.07 10.26 0.29
N SER A 130 8.34 10.89 -0.85
CA SER A 130 7.75 12.16 -1.24
C SER A 130 6.87 11.94 -2.48
N SER A 131 5.64 12.42 -2.43
CA SER A 131 4.64 12.23 -3.48
C SER A 131 4.13 13.57 -3.99
N TYR A 132 3.80 13.61 -5.28
CA TYR A 132 3.11 14.74 -5.89
C TYR A 132 1.93 14.22 -6.73
N SER A 133 0.80 14.89 -6.64
CA SER A 133 -0.37 14.61 -7.48
C SER A 133 -1.00 15.88 -8.02
N GLN A 134 -1.58 15.78 -9.21
CA GLN A 134 -2.32 16.87 -9.85
C GLN A 134 -3.56 16.36 -10.56
N SER A 135 -4.62 17.17 -10.52
CA SER A 135 -5.90 16.88 -11.18
C SER A 135 -6.05 17.72 -12.45
N TYR A 136 -6.48 17.06 -13.52
CA TYR A 136 -6.79 17.65 -14.82
C TYR A 136 -8.23 17.25 -15.20
N GLY A 137 -9.19 17.99 -14.69
CA GLY A 137 -10.60 17.61 -14.80
C GLY A 137 -10.90 16.27 -14.13
N SER A 138 -11.39 15.29 -14.89
CA SER A 138 -11.68 13.95 -14.41
C SER A 138 -10.46 13.04 -14.27
N LEU A 139 -9.30 13.46 -14.79
CA LEU A 139 -8.04 12.72 -14.71
C LEU A 139 -7.20 13.23 -13.55
N LYS A 140 -6.66 12.33 -12.74
CA LYS A 140 -5.62 12.65 -11.76
C LYS A 140 -4.38 11.83 -12.08
N VAL A 141 -3.23 12.44 -11.94
CA VAL A 141 -1.93 11.79 -12.10
C VAL A 141 -1.08 12.03 -10.87
N GLY A 142 -0.19 11.13 -10.56
CA GLY A 142 0.73 11.28 -9.44
C GLY A 142 1.99 10.47 -9.60
N ALA A 143 3.02 10.89 -8.89
CA ALA A 143 4.29 10.22 -8.80
C ALA A 143 4.82 10.26 -7.35
N THR A 144 5.60 9.25 -6.98
CA THR A 144 6.27 9.14 -5.67
C THR A 144 7.71 8.75 -5.89
N LEU A 145 8.60 9.40 -5.16
CA LEU A 145 9.99 8.99 -5.00
C LEU A 145 10.18 8.53 -3.56
N GLN A 146 10.77 7.34 -3.38
CA GLN A 146 10.94 6.73 -2.06
C GLN A 146 12.37 6.26 -1.87
N TYR A 147 12.93 6.51 -0.70
CA TYR A 147 14.21 6.00 -0.23
C TYR A 147 13.98 4.91 0.81
N LEU A 148 14.77 3.84 0.74
CA LEU A 148 14.63 2.62 1.53
C LEU A 148 15.89 2.35 2.33
N LEU A 149 15.70 1.89 3.58
CA LEU A 149 16.75 1.35 4.44
C LEU A 149 16.24 0.04 5.03
N ILE A 150 16.96 -1.03 4.86
CA ILE A 150 16.64 -2.35 5.41
C ILE A 150 17.85 -2.86 6.17
N GLN A 151 17.63 -3.20 7.42
CA GLN A 151 18.60 -3.82 8.30
C GLN A 151 18.13 -5.24 8.63
N LEU A 152 18.97 -6.21 8.35
CA LEU A 152 18.74 -7.62 8.68
C LEU A 152 20.00 -8.18 9.33
N TYR A 153 19.96 -8.37 10.64
CA TYR A 153 21.12 -8.78 11.45
C TYR A 153 22.29 -7.81 11.25
N THR A 154 23.40 -8.23 10.65
CA THR A 154 24.59 -7.41 10.38
C THR A 154 24.53 -6.72 9.01
N GLU A 155 23.59 -7.09 8.14
CA GLU A 155 23.49 -6.59 6.77
C GLU A 155 22.62 -5.34 6.73
N ASN A 156 23.14 -4.33 6.06
CA ASN A 156 22.41 -3.08 5.80
C ASN A 156 22.36 -2.83 4.29
N VAL A 157 21.15 -2.70 3.77
CA VAL A 157 20.94 -2.35 2.37
C VAL A 157 20.09 -1.10 2.23
N SER A 158 20.36 -0.31 1.21
CA SER A 158 19.59 0.88 0.89
C SER A 158 19.18 0.86 -0.57
N GLY A 159 18.12 1.58 -0.89
CA GLY A 159 17.60 1.64 -2.24
C GLY A 159 16.72 2.86 -2.47
N ALA A 160 16.30 3.01 -3.70
CA ALA A 160 15.33 4.03 -4.09
C ALA A 160 14.32 3.44 -5.08
N THR A 161 13.06 3.82 -4.92
CA THR A 161 11.97 3.42 -5.81
C THR A 161 11.23 4.63 -6.33
N PHE A 162 10.62 4.45 -7.49
CA PHE A 162 9.76 5.41 -8.14
C PHE A 162 8.41 4.75 -8.45
N ASP A 163 7.32 5.44 -8.09
CA ASP A 163 5.96 4.99 -8.32
C ASP A 163 5.23 6.00 -9.20
N VAL A 164 4.36 5.51 -10.04
CA VAL A 164 3.45 6.34 -10.85
C VAL A 164 2.03 5.82 -10.73
N GLY A 165 1.07 6.74 -10.84
CA GLY A 165 -0.31 6.37 -10.79
C GLY A 165 -1.23 7.35 -11.50
N ILE A 166 -2.36 6.80 -11.94
CA ILE A 166 -3.39 7.52 -12.67
C ILE A 166 -4.74 7.08 -12.12
N THR A 167 -5.65 8.03 -11.95
CA THR A 167 -7.08 7.73 -11.76
C THR A 167 -7.92 8.57 -12.71
N ARG A 168 -9.00 7.99 -13.20
CA ARG A 168 -9.97 8.68 -14.07
C ARG A 168 -11.39 8.38 -13.65
N SER A 169 -12.19 9.43 -13.49
CA SER A 169 -13.61 9.32 -13.20
C SER A 169 -14.43 9.42 -14.50
N PHE A 170 -15.36 8.50 -14.67
CA PHE A 170 -16.31 8.46 -15.79
C PHE A 170 -17.72 8.74 -15.25
N GLY A 171 -18.22 9.92 -15.55
CA GLY A 171 -19.45 10.42 -14.95
C GLY A 171 -19.30 10.62 -13.44
N LYS A 172 -20.36 10.28 -12.69
CA LYS A 172 -20.42 10.47 -11.23
C LYS A 172 -20.14 9.20 -10.43
N ASN A 173 -20.17 8.04 -11.08
CA ASN A 173 -20.29 6.76 -10.38
C ASN A 173 -19.15 5.78 -10.66
N ILE A 174 -18.37 5.96 -11.71
CA ILE A 174 -17.33 5.00 -12.11
C ILE A 174 -15.96 5.67 -12.00
N ASP A 175 -15.05 5.02 -11.28
CA ASP A 175 -13.64 5.40 -11.26
C ASP A 175 -12.77 4.23 -11.76
N LEU A 176 -11.76 4.55 -12.55
CA LEU A 176 -10.70 3.65 -12.97
C LEU A 176 -9.38 4.12 -12.35
N GLY A 177 -8.59 3.19 -11.82
CA GLY A 177 -7.26 3.46 -11.27
C GLY A 177 -6.23 2.47 -11.77
N ILE A 178 -5.03 2.98 -12.08
CA ILE A 178 -3.87 2.17 -12.48
C ILE A 178 -2.65 2.73 -11.78
N SER A 179 -1.77 1.85 -11.30
CA SER A 179 -0.47 2.25 -10.74
C SER A 179 0.62 1.22 -11.02
N ILE A 180 1.84 1.73 -11.10
CA ILE A 180 3.09 0.95 -11.15
C ILE A 180 3.90 1.39 -9.95
N LEU A 181 4.28 0.44 -9.09
CA LEU A 181 4.89 0.70 -7.81
C LEU A 181 6.22 -0.03 -7.68
N ASN A 182 7.12 0.58 -6.89
CA ASN A 182 8.40 0.02 -6.51
C ASN A 182 9.35 -0.24 -7.70
N SER A 183 9.26 0.56 -8.77
CA SER A 183 10.24 0.54 -9.83
C SER A 183 11.50 1.25 -9.36
N GLY A 184 12.66 0.58 -9.34
CA GLY A 184 13.86 1.23 -8.82
C GLY A 184 15.05 0.31 -8.65
N TYR A 185 15.93 0.70 -7.74
CA TYR A 185 17.17 0.02 -7.46
C TYR A 185 17.37 -0.14 -5.95
N ILE A 186 17.98 -1.26 -5.55
CA ILE A 186 18.41 -1.54 -4.19
C ILE A 186 19.83 -2.10 -4.21
N ASN A 187 20.67 -1.64 -3.29
CA ASN A 187 22.05 -2.11 -3.15
C ASN A 187 22.05 -3.59 -2.72
N LYS A 188 23.14 -4.24 -3.07
CA LYS A 188 23.45 -5.63 -2.72
C LYS A 188 24.67 -5.65 -1.83
N THR A 189 24.71 -6.65 -0.95
CA THR A 189 25.94 -7.00 -0.21
C THR A 189 26.43 -8.37 -0.70
N ASP A 190 27.60 -8.79 -0.27
CA ASP A 190 28.16 -10.09 -0.65
C ASP A 190 27.28 -11.26 -0.18
N SER A 191 26.62 -11.09 0.98
CA SER A 191 25.79 -12.09 1.62
C SER A 191 24.29 -11.95 1.30
N TYR A 192 23.84 -10.77 0.83
CA TYR A 192 22.43 -10.46 0.65
C TYR A 192 22.16 -9.73 -0.66
N ASN A 193 21.35 -10.34 -1.52
CA ASN A 193 20.97 -9.85 -2.83
C ASN A 193 19.45 -9.63 -2.92
N PRO A 194 18.93 -8.53 -2.34
CA PRO A 194 17.50 -8.24 -2.38
C PRO A 194 17.03 -7.82 -3.77
N SER A 195 15.76 -8.03 -4.05
CA SER A 195 15.06 -7.45 -5.20
C SER A 195 13.87 -6.62 -4.73
N LEU A 196 13.40 -5.70 -5.55
CA LEU A 196 12.23 -4.88 -5.26
C LEU A 196 10.95 -5.58 -5.72
N PRO A 197 9.85 -5.49 -4.96
CA PRO A 197 8.55 -6.02 -5.37
C PRO A 197 7.90 -5.10 -6.41
N LEU A 198 8.29 -5.20 -7.67
CA LEU A 198 7.63 -4.44 -8.73
C LEU A 198 6.17 -4.87 -8.82
N ARG A 199 5.25 -3.90 -8.73
CA ARG A 199 3.80 -4.16 -8.66
C ARG A 199 3.06 -3.34 -9.70
N PHE A 200 2.12 -3.99 -10.40
CA PHE A 200 1.16 -3.38 -11.32
C PHE A 200 -0.23 -3.57 -10.74
N LEU A 201 -0.90 -2.49 -10.42
CA LEU A 201 -2.26 -2.51 -9.89
C LEU A 201 -3.21 -1.86 -10.89
N SER A 202 -4.39 -2.46 -11.02
CA SER A 202 -5.53 -1.87 -11.74
C SER A 202 -6.80 -2.08 -10.94
N ALA A 203 -7.72 -1.13 -10.99
CA ALA A 203 -9.02 -1.25 -10.34
C ALA A 203 -10.11 -0.48 -11.06
N LEU A 204 -11.31 -1.00 -10.93
CA LEU A 204 -12.56 -0.37 -11.30
C LEU A 204 -13.41 -0.24 -10.04
N SER A 205 -14.02 0.91 -9.81
CA SER A 205 -14.98 1.08 -8.73
C SER A 205 -16.29 1.67 -9.24
N TYR A 206 -17.35 1.31 -8.54
CA TYR A 206 -18.69 1.81 -8.79
C TYR A 206 -19.29 2.39 -7.51
N LYS A 207 -19.72 3.65 -7.57
CA LYS A 207 -20.45 4.31 -6.51
C LYS A 207 -21.94 4.08 -6.72
N LEU A 208 -22.60 3.44 -5.77
CA LEU A 208 -24.04 3.20 -5.84
C LEU A 208 -24.81 4.52 -5.68
N PRO A 209 -25.78 4.79 -6.56
CA PRO A 209 -26.62 5.99 -6.46
C PRO A 209 -27.65 5.82 -5.33
N THR A 210 -27.22 5.98 -4.09
CA THR A 210 -28.13 5.96 -2.92
C THR A 210 -28.27 7.37 -2.36
N SER A 211 -29.44 7.68 -1.80
CA SER A 211 -29.71 9.00 -1.23
C SER A 211 -29.27 9.16 0.22
N LYS A 212 -29.08 8.04 0.94
CA LYS A 212 -28.82 8.04 2.39
C LYS A 212 -27.37 7.75 2.76
N TRP A 213 -26.65 6.95 1.94
CA TRP A 213 -25.30 6.47 2.24
C TRP A 213 -24.40 6.65 1.03
N ASP A 214 -23.15 6.89 1.28
CA ASP A 214 -22.12 6.89 0.23
C ASP A 214 -21.52 5.47 0.19
N HIS A 215 -21.97 4.65 -0.77
CA HIS A 215 -21.55 3.26 -0.89
C HIS A 215 -20.75 3.05 -2.19
N LYS A 216 -19.55 2.50 -2.06
CA LYS A 216 -18.62 2.27 -3.15
C LYS A 216 -18.13 0.82 -3.12
N ILE A 217 -18.20 0.14 -4.26
CA ILE A 217 -17.66 -1.20 -4.46
C ILE A 217 -16.51 -1.10 -5.46
N SER A 218 -15.48 -1.92 -5.30
CA SER A 218 -14.33 -1.97 -6.19
C SER A 218 -13.90 -3.40 -6.47
N LEU A 219 -13.49 -3.63 -7.71
CA LEU A 219 -12.76 -4.80 -8.15
C LEU A 219 -11.35 -4.35 -8.53
N SER A 220 -10.32 -5.00 -8.02
CA SER A 220 -8.94 -4.72 -8.38
C SER A 220 -8.15 -5.98 -8.69
N ALA A 221 -7.15 -5.81 -9.54
CA ALA A 221 -6.18 -6.84 -9.90
C ALA A 221 -4.77 -6.31 -9.71
N GLU A 222 -3.90 -7.18 -9.22
CA GLU A 222 -2.47 -6.90 -9.05
C GLU A 222 -1.63 -8.02 -9.65
N LYS A 223 -0.56 -7.61 -10.33
CA LYS A 223 0.55 -8.48 -10.71
C LYS A 223 1.80 -7.97 -9.98
N SER A 224 2.43 -8.85 -9.23
CA SER A 224 3.64 -8.55 -8.47
C SER A 224 4.77 -9.49 -8.87
N SER A 225 6.01 -9.01 -8.82
CA SER A 225 7.18 -9.86 -9.02
C SER A 225 7.41 -10.85 -7.87
N PHE A 226 6.70 -10.69 -6.73
CA PHE A 226 6.85 -11.54 -5.54
C PHE A 226 5.73 -12.55 -5.35
N VAL A 227 4.71 -12.53 -6.20
CA VAL A 227 3.56 -13.43 -6.08
C VAL A 227 3.31 -14.12 -7.41
N ASP A 228 3.28 -15.44 -7.37
CA ASP A 228 2.90 -16.24 -8.53
C ASP A 228 1.44 -16.00 -8.90
N GLY A 229 1.20 -15.77 -10.20
CA GLY A 229 -0.14 -15.47 -10.68
C GLY A 229 -0.54 -14.01 -10.48
N SER A 230 -1.80 -13.79 -10.25
CA SER A 230 -2.39 -12.47 -10.01
C SER A 230 -3.18 -12.48 -8.71
N ILE A 231 -3.24 -11.34 -8.05
CA ILE A 231 -4.06 -11.15 -6.87
C ILE A 231 -5.31 -10.40 -7.30
N ILE A 232 -6.48 -10.96 -7.03
CA ILE A 232 -7.77 -10.32 -7.28
C ILE A 232 -8.38 -9.89 -5.95
N ARG A 233 -8.92 -8.69 -5.89
CA ARG A 233 -9.55 -8.14 -4.68
C ARG A 233 -10.92 -7.57 -5.01
N VAL A 234 -11.85 -7.80 -4.09
CA VAL A 234 -13.14 -7.11 -4.05
C VAL A 234 -13.19 -6.34 -2.75
N ALA A 235 -13.56 -5.08 -2.81
CA ALA A 235 -13.65 -4.22 -1.64
C ALA A 235 -14.92 -3.38 -1.68
N SER A 236 -15.42 -3.04 -0.49
CA SER A 236 -16.64 -2.26 -0.28
C SER A 236 -16.41 -1.24 0.82
N GLU A 237 -16.81 0.00 0.58
CA GLU A 237 -16.83 1.08 1.56
C GLU A 237 -18.23 1.68 1.66
N THR A 238 -18.73 1.79 2.88
CA THR A 238 -19.98 2.49 3.18
C THR A 238 -19.68 3.63 4.15
N LYS A 239 -19.97 4.85 3.76
CA LYS A 239 -19.89 6.04 4.61
C LYS A 239 -21.28 6.45 5.04
N PHE A 240 -21.46 6.50 6.33
CA PHE A 240 -22.73 6.80 6.96
C PHE A 240 -22.54 7.83 8.07
N GLU A 241 -23.06 9.04 7.89
CA GLU A 241 -22.87 10.18 8.81
C GLU A 241 -21.42 10.32 9.30
N LYS A 242 -21.15 9.90 10.56
CA LYS A 242 -19.83 9.95 11.19
C LYS A 242 -19.07 8.62 11.13
N PHE A 243 -19.67 7.57 10.57
CA PHE A 243 -19.11 6.23 10.54
C PHE A 243 -18.72 5.82 9.14
N ASP A 244 -17.67 5.05 9.04
CA ASP A 244 -17.21 4.37 7.83
C ASP A 244 -17.13 2.87 8.11
N LEU A 245 -17.72 2.05 7.27
CA LEU A 245 -17.59 0.59 7.32
C LEU A 245 -16.85 0.13 6.05
N ARG A 246 -15.94 -0.80 6.21
CA ARG A 246 -15.09 -1.32 5.14
C ARG A 246 -14.99 -2.82 5.21
N PHE A 247 -15.06 -3.45 4.05
CA PHE A 247 -14.86 -4.88 3.88
C PHE A 247 -14.01 -5.12 2.65
N GLY A 248 -13.15 -6.11 2.73
CA GLY A 248 -12.30 -6.53 1.64
C GLY A 248 -12.12 -8.04 1.60
N THR A 249 -11.95 -8.58 0.43
CA THR A 249 -11.47 -9.94 0.24
C THR A 249 -10.43 -9.93 -0.87
N GLN A 250 -9.38 -10.70 -0.70
CA GLN A 250 -8.39 -10.91 -1.73
C GLN A 250 -8.14 -12.40 -1.91
N SER A 251 -7.91 -12.79 -3.15
CA SER A 251 -7.58 -14.15 -3.51
C SER A 251 -6.36 -14.15 -4.43
N SER A 252 -5.41 -15.00 -4.12
CA SER A 252 -4.27 -15.36 -4.95
C SER A 252 -4.24 -16.87 -5.15
N LYS A 253 -3.27 -17.37 -5.90
CA LYS A 253 -3.10 -18.81 -6.12
C LYS A 253 -2.96 -19.60 -4.80
N GLU A 254 -2.36 -19.00 -3.78
CA GLU A 254 -1.95 -19.69 -2.56
C GLU A 254 -2.73 -19.28 -1.32
N VAL A 255 -3.24 -18.05 -1.28
CA VAL A 255 -3.84 -17.47 -0.08
C VAL A 255 -5.11 -16.73 -0.40
N THR A 256 -6.12 -16.97 0.41
CA THR A 256 -7.33 -16.15 0.48
C THR A 256 -7.35 -15.38 1.79
N VAL A 257 -7.71 -14.11 1.72
CA VAL A 257 -7.75 -13.19 2.85
C VAL A 257 -9.10 -12.49 2.88
N VAL A 258 -9.66 -12.36 4.06
CA VAL A 258 -10.83 -11.53 4.35
C VAL A 258 -10.40 -10.43 5.30
N SER A 259 -10.84 -9.22 5.05
CA SER A 259 -10.52 -8.06 5.87
C SER A 259 -11.75 -7.22 6.15
N GLY A 260 -11.68 -6.48 7.25
CA GLY A 260 -12.73 -5.57 7.64
C GLY A 260 -12.17 -4.38 8.41
N GLY A 261 -12.95 -3.32 8.51
CA GLY A 261 -12.56 -2.15 9.27
C GLY A 261 -13.72 -1.19 9.48
N PHE A 262 -13.54 -0.36 10.47
CA PHE A 262 -14.48 0.74 10.73
C PHE A 262 -13.71 2.05 10.93
N GLY A 263 -14.43 3.16 10.75
CA GLY A 263 -13.91 4.49 11.01
C GLY A 263 -14.93 5.35 11.73
N VAL A 264 -14.44 6.33 12.50
CA VAL A 264 -15.26 7.34 13.18
C VAL A 264 -14.68 8.71 12.88
N ARG A 265 -15.52 9.63 12.41
CA ARG A 265 -15.16 11.00 12.05
C ARG A 265 -15.66 11.99 13.10
N LEU A 266 -14.74 12.63 13.83
CA LEU A 266 -15.00 13.55 14.94
C LEU A 266 -14.42 14.94 14.63
N GLY A 267 -15.04 15.65 13.71
CA GLY A 267 -14.61 17.00 13.33
C GLY A 267 -13.24 17.00 12.64
N LEU A 268 -12.20 17.46 13.34
CA LEU A 268 -10.83 17.49 12.82
C LEU A 268 -10.10 16.15 12.96
N LEU A 269 -10.60 15.25 13.81
CA LEU A 269 -10.01 13.96 14.10
C LEU A 269 -10.82 12.84 13.43
N ASN A 270 -10.11 11.89 12.82
CA ASN A 270 -10.70 10.65 12.34
C ASN A 270 -9.91 9.48 12.90
N PHE A 271 -10.62 8.45 13.33
CA PHE A 271 -10.06 7.19 13.81
C PHE A 271 -10.49 6.09 12.87
N HIS A 272 -9.57 5.21 12.50
CA HIS A 272 -9.87 4.02 11.70
C HIS A 272 -9.19 2.81 12.31
N TYR A 273 -9.90 1.70 12.31
CA TYR A 273 -9.38 0.40 12.70
C TYR A 273 -9.57 -0.58 11.55
N GLY A 274 -8.57 -1.41 11.32
CA GLY A 274 -8.59 -2.47 10.31
C GLY A 274 -8.05 -3.77 10.87
N ILE A 275 -8.62 -4.87 10.40
CA ILE A 275 -8.22 -6.23 10.75
C ILE A 275 -8.26 -7.12 9.51
N GLN A 276 -7.38 -8.12 9.46
CA GLN A 276 -7.28 -9.07 8.37
C GLN A 276 -7.16 -10.50 8.89
N ILE A 277 -7.82 -11.43 8.21
CA ILE A 277 -7.79 -12.85 8.52
C ILE A 277 -7.41 -13.59 7.24
N GLY A 278 -6.31 -14.34 7.28
CA GLY A 278 -5.83 -15.16 6.17
C GLY A 278 -6.16 -16.64 6.36
N SER A 279 -6.26 -17.38 5.26
CA SER A 279 -6.55 -18.83 5.25
C SER A 279 -5.44 -19.68 5.87
N GLN A 280 -4.24 -19.14 6.08
CA GLN A 280 -3.08 -19.90 6.59
C GLN A 280 -2.88 -19.80 8.10
N HIS A 281 -3.77 -19.13 8.84
CA HIS A 281 -3.72 -19.00 10.31
C HIS A 281 -2.39 -18.43 10.87
N LEU A 282 -1.72 -17.55 10.13
CA LEU A 282 -0.42 -16.97 10.53
C LEU A 282 -0.54 -15.86 11.59
N GLY A 283 -1.75 -15.56 12.08
CA GLY A 283 -2.05 -14.49 13.01
C GLY A 283 -3.11 -13.53 12.50
N LEU A 284 -3.35 -12.47 13.26
CA LEU A 284 -4.37 -11.46 12.97
C LEU A 284 -3.71 -10.09 12.78
N PRO A 285 -3.29 -9.72 11.57
CA PRO A 285 -2.87 -8.35 11.30
C PRO A 285 -3.95 -7.35 11.68
N GLN A 286 -3.56 -6.31 12.40
CA GLN A 286 -4.46 -5.25 12.84
C GLN A 286 -3.74 -3.91 12.89
N MET A 287 -4.47 -2.85 12.56
CA MET A 287 -3.94 -1.49 12.56
C MET A 287 -4.96 -0.49 13.05
N LEU A 288 -4.45 0.57 13.69
CA LEU A 288 -5.19 1.76 14.11
C LEU A 288 -4.58 2.98 13.40
N ASP A 289 -5.46 3.83 12.85
CA ASP A 289 -5.07 5.12 12.29
C ASP A 289 -5.71 6.26 13.07
N ILE A 290 -4.93 7.32 13.23
CA ILE A 290 -5.40 8.63 13.71
C ILE A 290 -5.07 9.66 12.64
N SER A 291 -6.10 10.27 12.05
CA SER A 291 -5.94 11.34 11.06
C SER A 291 -6.39 12.67 11.64
N ILE A 292 -5.60 13.70 11.40
CA ILE A 292 -5.83 15.07 11.92
C ILE A 292 -5.80 16.04 10.74
N LYS A 293 -6.81 16.92 10.66
CA LYS A 293 -6.78 18.09 9.77
C LYS A 293 -6.18 19.26 10.52
N LEU A 294 -5.04 19.73 10.02
CA LEU A 294 -4.34 20.88 10.54
C LEU A 294 -4.85 22.16 9.84
N PRO A 295 -4.93 23.31 10.55
CA PRO A 295 -5.43 24.57 10.01
C PRO A 295 -4.57 25.17 8.89
#